data_10a86bf6887a1af6d29d8616aa63f6e4
#
_entry.id   10a86bf6887a1af6d29d8616aa63f6e4
#
_cell.length_a   1.000
_cell.length_b   1.000
_cell.length_c   1.000
_cell.angle_alpha   90.00
_cell.angle_beta   90.00
_cell.angle_gamma   90.00
#
_symmetry.space_group_name_H-M   'P 1'
#
loop_
_entity.id
_entity.type
_entity.pdbx_description
1 polymer ?
#
loop_
_entity_poly.entity_id
_entity_poly.type
_entity_poly.pdbx_seq_one_letter_code
_entity_poly.pdbx_strand_id
1 'polypeptide(L)'
;MKKRIAANALIGGVIVAAMIVAAIMGAFWTPHDPLKINFVARLKPPGGDFLLGTDEFGRDELSRLLAGASSSVWISFLTVSFAIVAGTAIGTLTGFVRGWTDRIIMAFNNALLAFPGLLLALGLLAVVGANKYGIILALGLAYTPSVTRIVRGTVLSLREKEFIESSRVLGNSELYTMFRHVLPNCVAPLTVLATSMFGWVILAESALSFLGLGVPPPAPTWGNMLAAARPFMAQASYLSILPGLAIALALLGICLLYTSDAADEEDSVD
;
A
#
# COMPACT_ATOMS: atom_id res chain seq x y z
N MET A 1 26.48 -11.93 8.12
CA MET A 1 25.36 -11.03 7.87
C MET A 1 24.79 -11.22 6.47
N LYS A 2 25.55 -11.09 5.39
CA LYS A 2 25.10 -11.25 3.97
C LYS A 2 24.26 -12.49 3.65
N LYS A 3 24.55 -13.67 4.22
CA LYS A 3 23.72 -14.90 3.97
C LYS A 3 22.31 -14.83 4.59
N ARG A 4 22.10 -14.10 5.70
CA ARG A 4 20.78 -13.95 6.32
C ARG A 4 19.92 -12.93 5.56
N ILE A 5 20.54 -11.86 5.07
CA ILE A 5 19.88 -10.84 4.25
C ILE A 5 19.38 -11.47 2.95
N ALA A 6 20.24 -12.25 2.25
CA ALA A 6 19.84 -12.98 1.04
C ALA A 6 18.68 -13.97 1.28
N ALA A 7 18.64 -14.64 2.47
CA ALA A 7 17.55 -15.54 2.81
C ALA A 7 16.22 -14.78 3.06
N ASN A 8 16.28 -13.64 3.75
CA ASN A 8 15.10 -12.80 3.99
C ASN A 8 14.53 -12.23 2.68
N ALA A 9 15.40 -11.74 1.78
CA ALA A 9 15.00 -11.29 0.45
C ALA A 9 14.33 -12.40 -0.36
N LEU A 10 14.89 -13.61 -0.33
CA LEU A 10 14.33 -14.76 -1.04
C LEU A 10 12.94 -15.14 -0.50
N ILE A 11 12.82 -15.27 0.83
CA ILE A 11 11.54 -15.61 1.47
C ILE A 11 10.51 -14.52 1.21
N GLY A 12 10.87 -13.25 1.45
CA GLY A 12 10.00 -12.11 1.19
C GLY A 12 9.57 -12.03 -0.28
N GLY A 13 10.52 -12.23 -1.20
CA GLY A 13 10.27 -12.26 -2.64
C GLY A 13 9.30 -13.37 -3.06
N VAL A 14 9.45 -14.59 -2.51
CA VAL A 14 8.53 -15.71 -2.78
C VAL A 14 7.12 -15.40 -2.28
N ILE A 15 6.98 -14.85 -1.07
CA ILE A 15 5.68 -14.51 -0.50
C ILE A 15 4.99 -13.40 -1.34
N VAL A 16 5.72 -12.34 -1.69
CA VAL A 16 5.18 -11.25 -2.51
C VAL A 16 4.85 -11.72 -3.92
N ALA A 17 5.69 -12.57 -4.52
CA ALA A 17 5.38 -13.17 -5.81
C ALA A 17 4.11 -14.03 -5.75
N ALA A 18 3.94 -14.84 -4.72
CA ALA A 18 2.73 -15.64 -4.51
C ALA A 18 1.49 -14.74 -4.34
N MET A 19 1.60 -13.64 -3.60
CA MET A 19 0.53 -12.63 -3.44
C MET A 19 0.16 -12.00 -4.80
N ILE A 20 1.15 -11.61 -5.60
CA ILE A 20 0.92 -11.02 -6.93
C ILE A 20 0.26 -12.05 -7.86
N VAL A 21 0.72 -13.29 -7.86
CA VAL A 21 0.11 -14.38 -8.63
C VAL A 21 -1.34 -14.60 -8.21
N ALA A 22 -1.62 -14.66 -6.89
CA ALA A 22 -2.99 -14.77 -6.38
C ALA A 22 -3.86 -13.58 -6.80
N ALA A 23 -3.33 -12.36 -6.79
CA ALA A 23 -4.04 -11.16 -7.22
C ALA A 23 -4.33 -11.18 -8.74
N ILE A 24 -3.38 -11.61 -9.56
CA ILE A 24 -3.56 -11.77 -11.01
C ILE A 24 -4.59 -12.87 -11.28
N MET A 25 -4.47 -14.03 -10.64
CA MET A 25 -5.44 -15.11 -10.77
C MET A 25 -6.84 -14.62 -10.41
N GLY A 26 -7.00 -13.98 -9.26
CA GLY A 26 -8.30 -13.46 -8.80
C GLY A 26 -8.93 -12.39 -9.69
N ALA A 27 -8.13 -11.74 -10.56
CA ALA A 27 -8.63 -10.79 -11.55
C ALA A 27 -9.20 -11.47 -12.81
N PHE A 28 -8.62 -12.61 -13.21
CA PHE A 28 -8.94 -13.25 -14.49
C PHE A 28 -9.63 -14.62 -14.34
N TRP A 29 -9.40 -15.31 -13.25
CA TRP A 29 -9.92 -16.66 -13.05
C TRP A 29 -10.08 -16.97 -11.57
N THR A 30 -11.23 -17.58 -11.25
CA THR A 30 -11.51 -18.16 -9.93
C THR A 30 -12.20 -19.53 -10.10
N PRO A 31 -12.01 -20.50 -9.18
CA PRO A 31 -12.66 -21.80 -9.27
C PRO A 31 -14.19 -21.73 -9.42
N HIS A 32 -14.81 -20.82 -8.66
CA HIS A 32 -16.23 -20.52 -8.73
C HIS A 32 -16.42 -19.00 -8.89
N ASP A 33 -17.64 -18.58 -9.27
CA ASP A 33 -17.97 -17.15 -9.25
C ASP A 33 -17.98 -16.65 -7.79
N PRO A 34 -17.09 -15.69 -7.42
CA PRO A 34 -16.96 -15.21 -6.03
C PRO A 34 -18.17 -14.45 -5.51
N LEU A 35 -19.13 -14.11 -6.40
CA LEU A 35 -20.35 -13.37 -6.06
C LEU A 35 -21.61 -14.25 -6.07
N LYS A 36 -21.53 -15.48 -6.58
CA LYS A 36 -22.66 -16.38 -6.73
C LYS A 36 -23.15 -16.90 -5.36
N ILE A 37 -24.32 -16.47 -4.96
CA ILE A 37 -24.99 -16.89 -3.72
C ILE A 37 -25.54 -18.31 -3.86
N ASN A 38 -25.31 -19.17 -2.85
CA ASN A 38 -25.84 -20.51 -2.75
C ASN A 38 -26.21 -20.88 -1.29
N PHE A 39 -27.39 -20.51 -0.86
CA PHE A 39 -27.82 -20.73 0.53
C PHE A 39 -27.82 -22.19 0.98
N VAL A 40 -27.91 -23.16 0.05
CA VAL A 40 -27.82 -24.61 0.38
C VAL A 40 -26.40 -24.97 0.83
N ALA A 41 -25.41 -24.22 0.37
CA ALA A 41 -23.99 -24.39 0.72
C ALA A 41 -23.53 -23.45 1.83
N ARG A 42 -24.42 -22.81 2.59
CA ARG A 42 -24.10 -21.85 3.62
C ARG A 42 -23.21 -22.44 4.72
N LEU A 43 -22.10 -21.77 5.05
CA LEU A 43 -21.14 -22.12 6.12
C LEU A 43 -20.66 -23.59 6.05
N LYS A 44 -20.52 -24.14 4.84
CA LYS A 44 -19.92 -25.48 4.67
C LYS A 44 -18.43 -25.43 5.02
N PRO A 45 -17.95 -26.39 5.81
CA PRO A 45 -16.53 -26.48 6.14
C PRO A 45 -15.68 -26.77 4.88
N PRO A 46 -14.36 -26.50 4.94
CA PRO A 46 -13.44 -26.86 3.89
C PRO A 46 -13.54 -28.36 3.49
N GLY A 47 -13.62 -28.61 2.19
CA GLY A 47 -13.69 -29.97 1.61
C GLY A 47 -14.67 -30.09 0.45
N GLY A 48 -14.61 -31.21 -0.25
CA GLY A 48 -15.48 -31.50 -1.40
C GLY A 48 -15.34 -30.47 -2.52
N ASP A 49 -16.46 -29.94 -2.99
CA ASP A 49 -16.51 -28.94 -4.08
C ASP A 49 -15.95 -27.57 -3.66
N PHE A 50 -15.85 -27.28 -2.36
CA PHE A 50 -15.41 -26.02 -1.79
C PHE A 50 -14.12 -26.21 -0.98
N LEU A 51 -12.96 -26.04 -1.60
CA LEU A 51 -11.65 -26.35 -1.00
C LEU A 51 -11.40 -25.61 0.34
N LEU A 52 -11.77 -24.35 0.45
CA LEU A 52 -11.64 -23.54 1.67
C LEU A 52 -12.98 -23.28 2.38
N GLY A 53 -14.02 -24.00 1.98
CA GLY A 53 -15.37 -23.83 2.53
C GLY A 53 -16.13 -22.69 1.88
N THR A 54 -17.24 -22.31 2.52
CA THR A 54 -18.16 -21.27 2.03
C THR A 54 -18.52 -20.27 3.11
N ASP A 55 -18.88 -19.07 2.71
CA ASP A 55 -19.27 -17.98 3.60
C ASP A 55 -20.76 -18.04 4.04
N GLU A 56 -21.23 -16.98 4.70
CA GLU A 56 -22.60 -16.84 5.20
C GLU A 56 -23.68 -16.80 4.12
N PHE A 57 -23.28 -16.57 2.86
CA PHE A 57 -24.18 -16.61 1.69
C PHE A 57 -23.96 -17.86 0.84
N GLY A 58 -23.08 -18.80 1.28
CA GLY A 58 -22.70 -20.01 0.54
C GLY A 58 -21.83 -19.74 -0.67
N ARG A 59 -21.11 -18.61 -0.71
CA ARG A 59 -20.14 -18.27 -1.74
C ARG A 59 -18.82 -18.97 -1.44
N ASP A 60 -18.07 -19.38 -2.50
CA ASP A 60 -16.80 -20.08 -2.35
C ASP A 60 -15.71 -19.17 -1.76
N GLU A 61 -15.17 -19.58 -0.61
CA GLU A 61 -14.19 -18.80 0.14
C GLU A 61 -12.84 -18.68 -0.59
N LEU A 62 -12.41 -19.73 -1.33
CA LEU A 62 -11.18 -19.65 -2.13
C LEU A 62 -11.31 -18.64 -3.26
N SER A 63 -12.41 -18.67 -4.00
CA SER A 63 -12.66 -17.72 -5.08
C SER A 63 -12.74 -16.28 -4.55
N ARG A 64 -13.35 -16.08 -3.40
CA ARG A 64 -13.41 -14.77 -2.73
C ARG A 64 -12.05 -14.30 -2.23
N LEU A 65 -11.23 -15.21 -1.70
CA LEU A 65 -9.88 -14.89 -1.22
C LEU A 65 -8.97 -14.44 -2.38
N LEU A 66 -9.06 -15.10 -3.54
CA LEU A 66 -8.34 -14.73 -4.76
C LEU A 66 -8.84 -13.39 -5.32
N ALA A 67 -10.15 -13.21 -5.47
CA ALA A 67 -10.73 -11.95 -5.94
C ALA A 67 -10.46 -10.80 -4.94
N GLY A 68 -10.46 -11.11 -3.64
CA GLY A 68 -10.05 -10.19 -2.57
C GLY A 68 -8.58 -9.78 -2.66
N ALA A 69 -7.68 -10.73 -2.98
CA ALA A 69 -6.28 -10.43 -3.26
C ALA A 69 -6.14 -9.38 -4.37
N SER A 70 -6.83 -9.61 -5.50
CA SER A 70 -6.83 -8.65 -6.62
C SER A 70 -7.31 -7.26 -6.19
N SER A 71 -8.42 -7.18 -5.46
CA SER A 71 -8.98 -5.91 -5.00
C SER A 71 -8.06 -5.19 -4.02
N SER A 72 -7.55 -5.89 -2.98
CA SER A 72 -6.69 -5.31 -1.95
C SER A 72 -5.34 -4.85 -2.52
N VAL A 73 -4.71 -5.67 -3.38
CA VAL A 73 -3.44 -5.32 -4.05
C VAL A 73 -3.62 -4.11 -4.98
N TRP A 74 -4.70 -4.08 -5.77
CA TRP A 74 -4.97 -2.98 -6.69
C TRP A 74 -5.26 -1.66 -5.97
N ILE A 75 -6.07 -1.70 -4.90
CA ILE A 75 -6.33 -0.52 -4.06
C ILE A 75 -5.02 0.00 -3.46
N SER A 76 -4.20 -0.89 -2.91
CA SER A 76 -2.92 -0.51 -2.31
C SER A 76 -1.96 0.07 -3.33
N PHE A 77 -1.86 -0.53 -4.51
CA PHE A 77 -1.02 -0.04 -5.60
C PHE A 77 -1.42 1.37 -6.04
N LEU A 78 -2.71 1.62 -6.29
CA LEU A 78 -3.19 2.94 -6.68
C LEU A 78 -3.02 3.98 -5.58
N THR A 79 -3.25 3.61 -4.32
CA THR A 79 -3.06 4.48 -3.16
C THR A 79 -1.60 4.92 -3.02
N VAL A 80 -0.67 3.95 -3.06
CA VAL A 80 0.77 4.24 -2.97
C VAL A 80 1.22 5.07 -4.16
N SER A 81 0.80 4.71 -5.38
CA SER A 81 1.13 5.47 -6.59
C SER A 81 0.65 6.93 -6.49
N PHE A 82 -0.58 7.15 -6.03
CA PHE A 82 -1.09 8.50 -5.81
C PHE A 82 -0.25 9.27 -4.78
N ALA A 83 0.02 8.67 -3.63
CA ALA A 83 0.80 9.32 -2.56
C ALA A 83 2.24 9.64 -3.03
N ILE A 84 2.88 8.72 -3.75
CA ILE A 84 4.23 8.92 -4.31
C ILE A 84 4.23 10.05 -5.33
N VAL A 85 3.30 10.05 -6.28
CA VAL A 85 3.24 11.09 -7.32
C VAL A 85 2.95 12.47 -6.70
N ALA A 86 1.90 12.57 -5.88
CA ALA A 86 1.50 13.84 -5.25
C ALA A 86 2.59 14.33 -4.28
N GLY A 87 3.10 13.45 -3.41
CA GLY A 87 4.13 13.79 -2.44
C GLY A 87 5.46 14.16 -3.08
N THR A 88 5.84 13.49 -4.17
CA THR A 88 7.04 13.83 -4.94
C THR A 88 6.90 15.21 -5.59
N ALA A 89 5.78 15.49 -6.20
CA ALA A 89 5.53 16.81 -6.81
C ALA A 89 5.61 17.94 -5.75
N ILE A 90 4.93 17.78 -4.63
CA ILE A 90 4.91 18.77 -3.55
C ILE A 90 6.30 18.87 -2.88
N GLY A 91 6.93 17.74 -2.56
CA GLY A 91 8.25 17.70 -1.90
C GLY A 91 9.36 18.30 -2.77
N THR A 92 9.33 18.01 -4.07
CA THR A 92 10.27 18.63 -5.03
C THR A 92 10.04 20.11 -5.15
N LEU A 93 8.80 20.56 -5.28
CA LEU A 93 8.46 21.97 -5.35
C LEU A 93 8.97 22.73 -4.11
N THR A 94 8.65 22.25 -2.92
CA THR A 94 9.02 22.90 -1.65
C THR A 94 10.53 22.87 -1.39
N GLY A 95 11.20 21.74 -1.69
CA GLY A 95 12.64 21.60 -1.55
C GLY A 95 13.43 22.49 -2.53
N PHE A 96 12.85 22.73 -3.71
CA PHE A 96 13.52 23.47 -4.78
C PHE A 96 13.24 24.98 -4.71
N VAL A 97 11.99 25.42 -4.58
CA VAL A 97 11.62 26.84 -4.60
C VAL A 97 12.01 27.56 -3.31
N ARG A 98 11.89 26.88 -2.14
CA ARG A 98 12.15 27.46 -0.81
C ARG A 98 11.28 28.70 -0.49
N GLY A 99 11.69 29.47 0.49
CA GLY A 99 11.07 30.74 0.87
C GLY A 99 9.69 30.59 1.50
N TRP A 100 8.80 31.53 1.21
CA TRP A 100 7.44 31.56 1.76
C TRP A 100 6.57 30.40 1.26
N THR A 101 6.72 29.98 0.01
CA THR A 101 6.01 28.82 -0.57
C THR A 101 6.30 27.54 0.22
N ASP A 102 7.57 27.28 0.48
CA ASP A 102 8.00 26.14 1.30
C ASP A 102 7.41 26.24 2.72
N ARG A 103 7.50 27.41 3.37
CA ARG A 103 6.96 27.61 4.73
C ARG A 103 5.47 27.30 4.83
N ILE A 104 4.67 27.84 3.92
CA ILE A 104 3.21 27.68 3.95
C ILE A 104 2.84 26.21 3.69
N ILE A 105 3.38 25.62 2.62
CA ILE A 105 3.07 24.24 2.27
C ILE A 105 3.52 23.29 3.37
N MET A 106 4.73 23.47 3.92
CA MET A 106 5.23 22.60 4.99
C MET A 106 4.53 22.81 6.33
N ALA A 107 4.03 24.03 6.63
CA ALA A 107 3.18 24.24 7.79
C ALA A 107 1.88 23.44 7.69
N PHE A 108 1.22 23.47 6.53
CA PHE A 108 0.04 22.64 6.26
C PHE A 108 0.37 21.15 6.29
N ASN A 109 1.45 20.73 5.63
CA ASN A 109 1.93 19.35 5.64
C ASN A 109 2.19 18.83 7.07
N ASN A 110 2.82 19.64 7.91
CA ASN A 110 3.08 19.30 9.31
C ASN A 110 1.80 19.23 10.14
N ALA A 111 0.81 20.10 9.86
CA ALA A 111 -0.50 20.03 10.49
C ALA A 111 -1.21 18.71 10.14
N LEU A 112 -1.16 18.26 8.88
CA LEU A 112 -1.72 16.97 8.49
C LEU A 112 -1.00 15.80 9.18
N LEU A 113 0.32 15.85 9.31
CA LEU A 113 1.11 14.82 10.00
C LEU A 113 0.91 14.78 11.53
N ALA A 114 0.34 15.82 12.12
CA ALA A 114 -0.04 15.81 13.53
C ALA A 114 -1.25 14.91 13.81
N PHE A 115 -2.06 14.62 12.79
CA PHE A 115 -3.16 13.67 12.90
C PHE A 115 -2.68 12.24 12.63
N PRO A 116 -3.15 11.25 13.42
CA PRO A 116 -2.96 9.85 13.05
C PRO A 116 -3.52 9.57 11.65
N GLY A 117 -2.70 9.00 10.74
CA GLY A 117 -3.06 8.82 9.32
C GLY A 117 -4.38 8.09 9.10
N LEU A 118 -4.68 7.08 9.94
CA LEU A 118 -5.96 6.35 9.86
C LEU A 118 -7.16 7.26 10.21
N LEU A 119 -7.03 8.13 11.22
CA LEU A 119 -8.09 9.07 11.59
C LEU A 119 -8.30 10.14 10.51
N LEU A 120 -7.21 10.60 9.88
CA LEU A 120 -7.30 11.51 8.75
C LEU A 120 -8.03 10.84 7.57
N ALA A 121 -7.70 9.58 7.25
CA ALA A 121 -8.39 8.82 6.21
C ALA A 121 -9.87 8.61 6.52
N LEU A 122 -10.22 8.31 7.79
CA LEU A 122 -11.62 8.19 8.25
C LEU A 122 -12.40 9.50 8.04
N GLY A 123 -11.82 10.63 8.43
CA GLY A 123 -12.42 11.95 8.23
C GLY A 123 -12.64 12.28 6.74
N LEU A 124 -11.68 11.95 5.89
CA LEU A 124 -11.80 12.13 4.45
C LEU A 124 -12.86 11.21 3.84
N LEU A 125 -12.94 9.95 4.25
CA LEU A 125 -13.98 9.01 3.80
C LEU A 125 -15.39 9.44 4.21
N ALA A 126 -15.56 10.08 5.35
CA ALA A 126 -16.85 10.64 5.76
C ALA A 126 -17.38 11.69 4.78
N VAL A 127 -16.47 12.41 4.10
CA VAL A 127 -16.81 13.43 3.09
C VAL A 127 -16.93 12.84 1.68
N VAL A 128 -15.98 11.99 1.27
CA VAL A 128 -15.89 11.43 -0.09
C VAL A 128 -16.84 10.25 -0.28
N GLY A 129 -17.18 9.57 0.80
CA GLY A 129 -17.98 8.35 0.80
C GLY A 129 -17.16 7.07 0.75
N ALA A 130 -17.69 6.01 1.38
CA ALA A 130 -17.07 4.69 1.44
C ALA A 130 -17.27 3.94 0.11
N ASN A 131 -16.29 4.01 -0.75
CA ASN A 131 -16.21 3.27 -2.02
C ASN A 131 -14.75 3.05 -2.40
N LYS A 132 -14.48 2.20 -3.39
CA LYS A 132 -13.12 1.84 -3.82
C LYS A 132 -12.23 3.07 -4.11
N TYR A 133 -12.74 4.04 -4.83
CA TYR A 133 -11.99 5.25 -5.19
C TYR A 133 -11.87 6.22 -4.02
N GLY A 134 -12.90 6.30 -3.18
CA GLY A 134 -12.88 7.07 -1.93
C GLY A 134 -11.75 6.61 -1.01
N ILE A 135 -11.57 5.29 -0.84
CA ILE A 135 -10.49 4.71 -0.05
C ILE A 135 -9.12 5.07 -0.62
N ILE A 136 -8.94 4.92 -1.94
CA ILE A 136 -7.69 5.27 -2.65
C ILE A 136 -7.34 6.74 -2.42
N LEU A 137 -8.30 7.64 -2.59
CA LEU A 137 -8.07 9.07 -2.39
C LEU A 137 -7.82 9.43 -0.92
N ALA A 138 -8.63 8.89 0.00
CA ALA A 138 -8.50 9.19 1.42
C ALA A 138 -7.16 8.72 2.00
N LEU A 139 -6.78 7.47 1.75
CA LEU A 139 -5.49 6.93 2.18
C LEU A 139 -4.34 7.60 1.41
N GLY A 140 -4.47 7.81 0.11
CA GLY A 140 -3.47 8.49 -0.70
C GLY A 140 -3.16 9.90 -0.19
N LEU A 141 -4.19 10.69 0.11
CA LEU A 141 -4.04 12.02 0.71
C LEU A 141 -3.45 11.95 2.13
N ALA A 142 -3.87 10.97 2.93
CA ALA A 142 -3.35 10.79 4.30
C ALA A 142 -1.85 10.43 4.33
N TYR A 143 -1.36 9.69 3.32
CA TYR A 143 0.05 9.31 3.23
C TYR A 143 0.92 10.30 2.43
N THR A 144 0.34 11.14 1.59
CA THR A 144 1.05 12.19 0.81
C THR A 144 1.99 13.05 1.67
N PRO A 145 1.61 13.51 2.88
CA PRO A 145 2.49 14.32 3.73
C PRO A 145 3.80 13.64 4.12
N SER A 146 3.79 12.33 4.35
CA SER A 146 4.99 11.55 4.68
C SER A 146 5.96 11.50 3.50
N VAL A 147 5.45 11.24 2.29
CA VAL A 147 6.23 11.25 1.05
C VAL A 147 6.82 12.65 0.80
N THR A 148 5.99 13.69 0.92
CA THR A 148 6.41 15.09 0.76
C THR A 148 7.60 15.42 1.64
N ARG A 149 7.58 15.02 2.91
CA ARG A 149 8.66 15.29 3.88
C ARG A 149 9.97 14.62 3.47
N ILE A 150 9.91 13.34 3.07
CA ILE A 150 11.08 12.57 2.66
C ILE A 150 11.68 13.13 1.38
N VAL A 151 10.86 13.35 0.35
CA VAL A 151 11.32 13.91 -0.93
C VAL A 151 11.93 15.29 -0.73
N ARG A 152 11.26 16.17 0.04
CA ARG A 152 11.81 17.48 0.35
C ARG A 152 13.18 17.39 1.03
N GLY A 153 13.34 16.51 2.01
CA GLY A 153 14.62 16.27 2.68
C GLY A 153 15.71 15.83 1.71
N THR A 154 15.40 14.88 0.84
CA THR A 154 16.29 14.38 -0.21
C THR A 154 16.67 15.50 -1.19
N VAL A 155 15.71 16.30 -1.65
CA VAL A 155 15.96 17.43 -2.57
C VAL A 155 16.87 18.46 -1.93
N LEU A 156 16.66 18.79 -0.65
CA LEU A 156 17.51 19.73 0.07
C LEU A 156 18.95 19.24 0.20
N SER A 157 19.15 17.95 0.50
CA SER A 157 20.48 17.32 0.55
C SER A 157 21.16 17.29 -0.84
N LEU A 158 20.42 16.93 -1.88
CA LEU A 158 20.96 16.87 -3.24
C LEU A 158 21.39 18.23 -3.78
N ARG A 159 20.68 19.31 -3.44
CA ARG A 159 21.00 20.66 -3.88
C ARG A 159 22.40 21.15 -3.46
N GLU A 160 22.95 20.57 -2.39
CA GLU A 160 24.26 20.93 -1.84
C GLU A 160 25.39 20.08 -2.45
N LYS A 161 25.07 19.20 -3.40
CA LYS A 161 26.05 18.36 -4.08
C LYS A 161 26.72 19.09 -5.24
N GLU A 162 28.02 18.84 -5.44
CA GLU A 162 28.87 19.49 -6.46
C GLU A 162 28.34 19.34 -7.89
N PHE A 163 27.70 18.19 -8.22
CA PHE A 163 27.16 17.98 -9.57
C PHE A 163 25.95 18.88 -9.89
N ILE A 164 25.20 19.31 -8.86
CA ILE A 164 24.10 20.29 -9.02
C ILE A 164 24.67 21.68 -9.21
N GLU A 165 25.72 22.04 -8.48
CA GLU A 165 26.42 23.32 -8.63
C GLU A 165 27.07 23.40 -10.02
N SER A 166 27.73 22.34 -10.46
CA SER A 166 28.30 22.24 -11.82
C SER A 166 27.24 22.44 -12.91
N SER A 167 26.04 21.87 -12.75
CA SER A 167 24.93 22.07 -13.69
C SER A 167 24.53 23.56 -13.80
N ARG A 168 24.51 24.27 -12.67
CA ARG A 168 24.19 25.71 -12.65
C ARG A 168 25.31 26.55 -13.30
N VAL A 169 26.56 26.23 -13.01
CA VAL A 169 27.72 26.93 -13.60
C VAL A 169 27.74 26.76 -15.13
N LEU A 170 27.30 25.61 -15.63
CA LEU A 170 27.15 25.35 -17.08
C LEU A 170 25.95 26.10 -17.71
N GLY A 171 25.19 26.89 -16.92
CA GLY A 171 24.07 27.70 -17.41
C GLY A 171 22.76 26.92 -17.62
N ASN A 172 22.65 25.70 -17.09
CA ASN A 172 21.40 24.94 -17.17
C ASN A 172 20.30 25.60 -16.32
N SER A 173 19.07 25.55 -16.83
CA SER A 173 17.90 26.08 -16.10
C SER A 173 17.63 25.25 -14.85
N GLU A 174 17.01 25.88 -13.85
CA GLU A 174 16.61 25.23 -12.60
C GLU A 174 15.65 24.04 -12.87
N LEU A 175 14.73 24.18 -13.82
CA LEU A 175 13.82 23.08 -14.20
C LEU A 175 14.59 21.92 -14.84
N TYR A 176 15.53 22.19 -15.72
CA TYR A 176 16.39 21.13 -16.30
C TYR A 176 17.15 20.38 -15.20
N THR A 177 17.78 21.11 -14.29
CA THR A 177 18.53 20.54 -13.17
C THR A 177 17.62 19.67 -12.30
N MET A 178 16.40 20.13 -12.02
CA MET A 178 15.40 19.41 -11.22
C MET A 178 15.01 18.07 -11.89
N PHE A 179 14.61 18.10 -13.16
CA PHE A 179 14.13 16.89 -13.84
C PHE A 179 15.24 15.94 -14.24
N ARG A 180 16.42 16.46 -14.61
CA ARG A 180 17.54 15.65 -15.12
C ARG A 180 18.46 15.11 -14.02
N HIS A 181 18.61 15.85 -12.91
CA HIS A 181 19.56 15.51 -11.87
C HIS A 181 18.92 15.24 -10.51
N VAL A 182 17.92 16.01 -10.08
CA VAL A 182 17.35 15.84 -8.73
C VAL A 182 16.35 14.69 -8.68
N LEU A 183 15.33 14.70 -9.53
CA LEU A 183 14.27 13.69 -9.51
C LEU A 183 14.77 12.25 -9.71
N PRO A 184 15.68 11.96 -10.64
CA PRO A 184 16.21 10.60 -10.78
C PRO A 184 16.94 10.11 -9.53
N ASN A 185 17.59 10.99 -8.79
CA ASN A 185 18.28 10.66 -7.53
C ASN A 185 17.32 10.53 -6.34
N CYS A 186 16.05 10.92 -6.47
CA CYS A 186 15.03 10.64 -5.47
C CYS A 186 14.41 9.24 -5.61
N VAL A 187 14.66 8.52 -6.72
CA VAL A 187 14.03 7.21 -6.98
C VAL A 187 14.42 6.18 -5.94
N ALA A 188 15.70 6.08 -5.55
CA ALA A 188 16.16 5.09 -4.58
C ALA A 188 15.42 5.21 -3.23
N PRO A 189 15.43 6.35 -2.51
CA PRO A 189 14.68 6.47 -1.27
C PRO A 189 13.15 6.35 -1.46
N LEU A 190 12.63 6.67 -2.65
CA LEU A 190 11.21 6.51 -2.96
C LEU A 190 10.81 5.05 -3.15
N THR A 191 11.65 4.20 -3.74
CA THR A 191 11.35 2.76 -3.88
C THR A 191 11.26 2.07 -2.53
N VAL A 192 12.22 2.34 -1.64
CA VAL A 192 12.23 1.83 -0.27
C VAL A 192 10.97 2.29 0.49
N LEU A 193 10.63 3.58 0.39
CA LEU A 193 9.41 4.12 1.00
C LEU A 193 8.15 3.49 0.41
N ALA A 194 8.04 3.36 -0.92
CA ALA A 194 6.88 2.79 -1.59
C ALA A 194 6.64 1.33 -1.16
N THR A 195 7.70 0.54 -1.03
CA THR A 195 7.62 -0.85 -0.58
C THR A 195 7.04 -0.92 0.84
N SER A 196 7.57 -0.13 1.78
CA SER A 196 7.05 -0.11 3.15
C SER A 196 5.61 0.42 3.23
N MET A 197 5.30 1.48 2.47
CA MET A 197 3.94 2.04 2.41
C MET A 197 2.92 1.06 1.88
N PHE A 198 3.29 0.19 0.95
CA PHE A 198 2.38 -0.81 0.40
C PHE A 198 1.82 -1.72 1.50
N GLY A 199 2.66 -2.19 2.41
CA GLY A 199 2.23 -2.97 3.57
C GLY A 199 1.32 -2.18 4.52
N TRP A 200 1.70 -0.94 4.83
CA TRP A 200 0.87 -0.07 5.67
C TRP A 200 -0.50 0.22 5.06
N VAL A 201 -0.58 0.39 3.74
CA VAL A 201 -1.86 0.64 3.04
C VAL A 201 -2.75 -0.60 3.05
N ILE A 202 -2.21 -1.82 2.85
CA ILE A 202 -3.00 -3.06 2.99
C ILE A 202 -3.61 -3.15 4.39
N LEU A 203 -2.80 -2.87 5.43
CA LEU A 203 -3.28 -2.90 6.81
C LEU A 203 -4.34 -1.81 7.07
N ALA A 204 -4.12 -0.59 6.59
CA ALA A 204 -5.04 0.53 6.76
C ALA A 204 -6.36 0.29 6.02
N GLU A 205 -6.32 -0.23 4.78
CA GLU A 205 -7.53 -0.63 4.03
C GLU A 205 -8.31 -1.68 4.80
N SER A 206 -7.61 -2.71 5.30
CA SER A 206 -8.24 -3.77 6.08
C SER A 206 -8.86 -3.24 7.38
N ALA A 207 -8.20 -2.30 8.06
CA ALA A 207 -8.75 -1.66 9.26
C ALA A 207 -10.00 -0.80 8.94
N LEU A 208 -9.97 -0.03 7.85
CA LEU A 208 -11.13 0.74 7.39
C LEU A 208 -12.30 -0.16 7.01
N SER A 209 -12.03 -1.25 6.30
CA SER A 209 -13.01 -2.27 5.94
C SER A 209 -13.60 -2.94 7.19
N PHE A 210 -12.77 -3.25 8.19
CA PHE A 210 -13.19 -3.81 9.47
C PHE A 210 -14.09 -2.85 10.26
N LEU A 211 -13.92 -1.54 10.11
CA LEU A 211 -14.78 -0.51 10.68
C LEU A 211 -16.05 -0.24 9.86
N GLY A 212 -16.25 -0.95 8.75
CA GLY A 212 -17.43 -0.79 7.89
C GLY A 212 -17.31 0.35 6.86
N LEU A 213 -16.14 0.96 6.75
CA LEU A 213 -15.84 2.06 5.79
C LEU A 213 -14.97 1.58 4.63
N GLY A 214 -14.88 0.27 4.41
CA GLY A 214 -14.19 -0.37 3.32
C GLY A 214 -14.96 -0.35 2.00
N VAL A 215 -14.51 -1.20 1.08
CA VAL A 215 -15.22 -1.45 -0.17
C VAL A 215 -16.59 -2.07 0.15
N PRO A 216 -17.69 -1.48 -0.33
CA PRO A 216 -19.03 -2.02 -0.05
C PRO A 216 -19.23 -3.38 -0.72
N PRO A 217 -20.00 -4.30 -0.09
CA PRO A 217 -20.42 -5.54 -0.72
C PRO A 217 -21.12 -5.28 -2.06
N PRO A 218 -21.06 -6.25 -3.04
CA PRO A 218 -20.61 -7.63 -2.89
C PRO A 218 -19.12 -7.88 -3.17
N ALA A 219 -18.38 -6.87 -3.65
CA ALA A 219 -16.98 -7.03 -4.05
C ALA A 219 -16.09 -7.44 -2.85
N PRO A 220 -15.31 -8.53 -2.94
CA PRO A 220 -14.44 -8.97 -1.85
C PRO A 220 -13.17 -8.13 -1.79
N THR A 221 -12.73 -7.82 -0.55
CA THR A 221 -11.37 -7.47 -0.16
C THR A 221 -11.01 -8.31 1.06
N TRP A 222 -9.73 -8.51 1.34
CA TRP A 222 -9.35 -9.27 2.53
C TRP A 222 -9.90 -8.62 3.82
N GLY A 223 -9.94 -7.28 3.86
CA GLY A 223 -10.47 -6.54 5.01
C GLY A 223 -11.97 -6.73 5.21
N ASN A 224 -12.79 -6.63 4.15
CA ASN A 224 -14.24 -6.81 4.30
C ASN A 224 -14.64 -8.28 4.53
N MET A 225 -13.87 -9.27 4.01
CA MET A 225 -14.03 -10.68 4.33
C MET A 225 -13.80 -10.91 5.83
N LEU A 226 -12.71 -10.35 6.38
CA LEU A 226 -12.43 -10.42 7.82
C LEU A 226 -13.52 -9.75 8.66
N ALA A 227 -14.05 -8.62 8.23
CA ALA A 227 -15.17 -7.94 8.91
C ALA A 227 -16.45 -8.78 8.89
N ALA A 228 -16.81 -9.37 7.76
CA ALA A 228 -17.98 -10.22 7.57
C ALA A 228 -17.91 -11.52 8.40
N ALA A 229 -16.70 -12.04 8.64
CA ALA A 229 -16.46 -13.26 9.41
C ALA A 229 -16.79 -13.13 10.92
N ARG A 230 -16.81 -11.91 11.48
CA ARG A 230 -16.98 -11.68 12.94
C ARG A 230 -18.14 -12.43 13.58
N PRO A 231 -19.39 -12.39 13.06
CA PRO A 231 -20.52 -13.06 13.69
C PRO A 231 -20.40 -14.58 13.67
N PHE A 232 -19.54 -15.14 12.78
CA PHE A 232 -19.43 -16.57 12.50
C PHE A 232 -18.16 -17.19 13.04
N MET A 233 -17.31 -16.46 13.78
CA MET A 233 -16.03 -16.95 14.30
C MET A 233 -16.13 -18.23 15.12
N ALA A 234 -17.20 -18.42 15.88
CA ALA A 234 -17.41 -19.62 16.68
C ALA A 234 -17.86 -20.83 15.84
N GLN A 235 -18.50 -20.62 14.69
CA GLN A 235 -19.07 -21.66 13.85
C GLN A 235 -18.18 -22.02 12.65
N ALA A 236 -17.51 -20.99 12.09
CA ALA A 236 -16.72 -21.07 10.86
C ALA A 236 -15.46 -20.20 10.99
N SER A 237 -14.55 -20.60 11.89
CA SER A 237 -13.31 -19.84 12.19
C SER A 237 -12.42 -19.64 10.97
N TYR A 238 -12.47 -20.55 9.97
CA TYR A 238 -11.72 -20.45 8.72
C TYR A 238 -12.03 -19.16 7.96
N LEU A 239 -13.26 -18.61 8.07
CA LEU A 239 -13.65 -17.34 7.42
C LEU A 239 -12.84 -16.13 7.90
N SER A 240 -12.36 -16.15 9.14
CA SER A 240 -11.48 -15.10 9.67
C SER A 240 -10.00 -15.46 9.56
N ILE A 241 -9.65 -16.74 9.73
CA ILE A 241 -8.25 -17.20 9.67
C ILE A 241 -7.67 -16.99 8.27
N LEU A 242 -8.40 -17.33 7.21
CA LEU A 242 -7.88 -17.27 5.84
C LEU A 242 -7.55 -15.85 5.37
N PRO A 243 -8.46 -14.86 5.41
CA PRO A 243 -8.11 -13.49 5.05
C PRO A 243 -7.13 -12.85 6.03
N GLY A 244 -7.18 -13.20 7.32
CA GLY A 244 -6.21 -12.76 8.32
C GLY A 244 -4.80 -13.25 8.01
N LEU A 245 -4.64 -14.52 7.64
CA LEU A 245 -3.35 -15.07 7.20
C LEU A 245 -2.87 -14.44 5.89
N ALA A 246 -3.77 -14.18 4.94
CA ALA A 246 -3.41 -13.51 3.69
C ALA A 246 -2.82 -12.10 3.95
N ILE A 247 -3.47 -11.31 4.82
CA ILE A 247 -2.97 -9.99 5.24
C ILE A 247 -1.62 -10.13 5.97
N ALA A 248 -1.51 -11.06 6.92
CA ALA A 248 -0.29 -11.27 7.70
C ALA A 248 0.89 -11.70 6.82
N LEU A 249 0.66 -12.62 5.88
CA LEU A 249 1.70 -13.06 4.93
C LEU A 249 2.11 -11.94 3.97
N ALA A 250 1.14 -11.15 3.47
CA ALA A 250 1.45 -10.01 2.63
C ALA A 250 2.36 -9.01 3.37
N LEU A 251 2.01 -8.66 4.61
CA LEU A 251 2.84 -7.79 5.47
C LEU A 251 4.23 -8.38 5.72
N LEU A 252 4.29 -9.66 6.10
CA LEU A 252 5.55 -10.34 6.35
C LEU A 252 6.46 -10.32 5.13
N GLY A 253 5.92 -10.65 3.95
CA GLY A 253 6.67 -10.65 2.69
C GLY A 253 7.23 -9.27 2.36
N ILE A 254 6.42 -8.24 2.49
CA ILE A 254 6.83 -6.84 2.24
C ILE A 254 7.89 -6.39 3.26
N CYS A 255 7.70 -6.70 4.56
CA CYS A 255 8.68 -6.36 5.59
C CYS A 255 10.03 -7.04 5.38
N LEU A 256 10.04 -8.32 4.96
CA LEU A 256 11.29 -9.04 4.67
C LEU A 256 12.03 -8.47 3.47
N LEU A 257 11.32 -8.04 2.43
CA LEU A 257 11.92 -7.32 1.29
C LEU A 257 12.48 -5.97 1.73
N TYR A 258 11.68 -5.17 2.44
CA TYR A 258 12.11 -3.85 2.90
C TYR A 258 13.39 -3.92 3.76
N THR A 259 13.50 -4.88 4.69
CA THR A 259 14.69 -5.05 5.53
C THR A 259 15.91 -5.47 4.71
N SER A 260 15.74 -6.15 3.60
CA SER A 260 16.82 -6.50 2.68
C SER A 260 17.29 -5.31 1.86
N ASP A 261 16.35 -4.54 1.29
CA ASP A 261 16.64 -3.36 0.47
C ASP A 261 17.36 -2.27 1.30
N ALA A 262 16.93 -2.05 2.56
CA ALA A 262 17.56 -1.10 3.46
C ALA A 262 19.01 -1.51 3.84
N ALA A 263 19.27 -2.81 3.99
CA ALA A 263 20.61 -3.31 4.30
C ALA A 263 21.56 -3.24 3.10
N ASP A 264 21.02 -3.40 1.87
CA ASP A 264 21.84 -3.26 0.64
C ASP A 264 22.17 -1.79 0.36
N GLU A 265 21.33 -0.83 0.78
CA GLU A 265 21.61 0.61 0.70
C GLU A 265 22.74 1.03 1.66
N GLU A 266 22.76 0.51 2.91
CA GLU A 266 23.86 0.77 3.86
C GLU A 266 25.20 0.23 3.36
N ASP A 267 25.22 -1.00 2.80
CA ASP A 267 26.45 -1.62 2.24
C ASP A 267 26.96 -0.89 0.95
N SER A 268 26.17 -0.05 0.31
CA SER A 268 26.55 0.69 -0.93
C SER A 268 27.16 2.08 -0.65
N VAL A 269 27.11 2.55 0.61
CA VAL A 269 27.60 3.88 1.00
C VAL A 269 29.00 3.81 1.66
N ASP A 270 29.49 2.61 2.01
CA ASP A 270 30.84 2.33 2.48
C ASP A 270 31.76 1.93 1.28
#